data_741b878ccf5b4542c832f0a759e3091c
#
_entry.id   741b878ccf5b4542c832f0a759e3091c
#
_cell.length_a   1.000
_cell.length_b   1.000
_cell.length_c   1.000
_cell.angle_alpha   90.00
_cell.angle_beta   90.00
_cell.angle_gamma   90.00
#
_symmetry.space_group_name_H-M   'P 1'
#
loop_
_entity.id
_entity.type
_entity.pdbx_description
1 polymer ?
#
loop_
_entity_poly.entity_id
_entity_poly.type
_entity_poly.pdbx_seq_one_letter_code
_entity_poly.pdbx_strand_id
1 'polypeptide(L)'
;MLYQGVPDPSYDSIKRNVTQPTSPKKVQKEWSCALCLVSTSSEESLKEHLLGKKHKAKQAEVKKFPMKSESKSSTKLKKNSETVFFQKLNQILMLKSIRPCRWKKPEFGWTKLNTDGSVDRENAGFGGLLRDYKGDPICAFVSKAPGDDIFFVELWAIWRGLVLAASIGIKVIWVESDSMSAVKTINREQPCSPKVAICLKHIWKLLRKFKKYEVSHSWRETNRAADHLAKMAVLGSDVVLWPANFPRSLCNIINDDAQGKIYYRM
;
A
#
# COMPACT_ATOMS: atom_id res chain seq x y z
N MET A 1 -13.28 26.80 -23.10
CA MET A 1 -13.65 27.26 -21.75
C MET A 1 -12.39 27.26 -20.91
N LEU A 2 -11.95 28.44 -20.55
CA LEU A 2 -10.74 28.72 -19.76
C LEU A 2 -11.03 28.38 -18.30
N TYR A 3 -10.24 27.45 -17.71
CA TYR A 3 -10.23 27.27 -16.25
C TYR A 3 -9.50 28.45 -15.64
N GLN A 4 -10.26 29.33 -15.03
CA GLN A 4 -9.74 30.42 -14.20
C GLN A 4 -9.06 29.84 -12.97
N GLY A 5 -7.93 30.43 -12.62
CA GLY A 5 -7.07 30.01 -11.53
C GLY A 5 -7.76 30.12 -10.18
N VAL A 6 -7.46 29.14 -9.34
CA VAL A 6 -7.76 29.18 -7.90
C VAL A 6 -6.80 30.18 -7.26
N PRO A 7 -7.27 31.15 -6.48
CA PRO A 7 -6.40 32.14 -5.82
C PRO A 7 -5.59 31.48 -4.69
N ASP A 8 -4.36 31.92 -4.59
CA ASP A 8 -3.39 31.60 -3.54
C ASP A 8 -3.89 32.14 -2.18
N PRO A 9 -4.09 31.33 -1.14
CA PRO A 9 -4.40 31.84 0.17
C PRO A 9 -3.10 32.26 0.87
N SER A 10 -2.99 33.55 1.11
CA SER A 10 -1.99 34.23 1.90
C SER A 10 -1.77 33.59 3.28
N TYR A 11 -0.50 33.41 3.55
CA TYR A 11 0.10 33.00 4.81
C TYR A 11 -0.15 34.07 5.89
N ASP A 12 -1.00 33.75 6.87
CA ASP A 12 -0.90 34.40 8.20
C ASP A 12 -1.51 33.56 9.32
N SER A 13 -0.69 33.39 10.37
CA SER A 13 -1.04 33.20 11.78
C SER A 13 -1.66 31.85 12.22
N ILE A 14 -0.83 30.89 12.58
CA ILE A 14 -1.21 29.89 13.59
C ILE A 14 -0.27 29.99 14.79
N LYS A 15 -0.81 30.50 15.89
CA LYS A 15 -0.19 30.55 17.22
C LYS A 15 -0.06 29.12 17.80
N ARG A 16 1.12 28.87 18.37
CA ARG A 16 1.52 27.65 19.06
C ARG A 16 0.66 27.38 20.28
N ASN A 17 0.12 26.17 20.40
CA ASN A 17 -0.17 25.58 21.70
C ASN A 17 0.66 24.30 21.84
N VAL A 18 1.65 24.39 22.73
CA VAL A 18 2.51 23.29 23.14
C VAL A 18 1.77 22.51 24.22
N THR A 19 1.38 21.28 23.96
CA THR A 19 0.98 20.30 24.98
C THR A 19 2.06 19.24 25.12
N GLN A 20 2.43 18.95 26.37
CA GLN A 20 3.49 18.07 26.82
C GLN A 20 3.30 16.59 26.46
N PRO A 21 4.36 15.77 26.42
CA PRO A 21 4.31 14.38 25.99
C PRO A 21 3.71 13.47 27.08
N THR A 22 2.71 12.73 26.70
CA THR A 22 2.16 11.63 27.50
C THR A 22 3.00 10.36 27.34
N SER A 23 3.12 9.60 28.43
CA SER A 23 3.92 8.38 28.67
C SER A 23 3.86 7.30 27.58
N PRO A 24 4.85 6.37 27.51
CA PRO A 24 4.96 5.35 26.47
C PRO A 24 3.82 4.35 26.54
N LYS A 25 3.07 4.22 25.44
CA LYS A 25 2.02 3.20 25.28
C LYS A 25 2.67 1.82 25.26
N LYS A 26 2.20 0.91 26.14
CA LYS A 26 2.56 -0.52 26.16
C LYS A 26 2.35 -1.14 24.78
N VAL A 27 3.35 -1.86 24.30
CA VAL A 27 3.25 -2.70 23.09
C VAL A 27 2.14 -3.73 23.34
N GLN A 28 1.03 -3.60 22.63
CA GLN A 28 -0.04 -4.60 22.67
C GLN A 28 0.42 -5.82 21.88
N LYS A 29 0.37 -6.98 22.53
CA LYS A 29 0.66 -8.28 21.93
C LYS A 29 -0.47 -8.61 20.96
N GLU A 30 -0.13 -8.67 19.64
CA GLU A 30 -1.10 -9.04 18.61
C GLU A 30 -1.31 -10.56 18.59
N TRP A 31 -2.56 -10.99 18.63
CA TRP A 31 -2.98 -12.38 18.56
C TRP A 31 -3.53 -12.68 17.17
N SER A 32 -2.96 -13.65 16.44
CA SER A 32 -3.36 -13.94 15.07
C SER A 32 -3.57 -15.42 14.80
N CYS A 33 -4.51 -15.73 13.89
CA CYS A 33 -4.77 -17.07 13.38
C CYS A 33 -4.16 -17.24 11.99
N ALA A 34 -3.09 -18.02 11.86
CA ALA A 34 -2.39 -18.27 10.59
C ALA A 34 -3.26 -18.99 9.54
N LEU A 35 -4.23 -19.80 9.95
CA LEU A 35 -5.10 -20.54 9.04
C LEU A 35 -6.16 -19.65 8.39
N CYS A 36 -6.67 -18.67 9.12
CA CYS A 36 -7.73 -17.75 8.66
C CYS A 36 -7.21 -16.38 8.29
N LEU A 37 -5.95 -16.06 8.62
CA LEU A 37 -5.30 -14.75 8.43
C LEU A 37 -6.06 -13.61 9.13
N VAL A 38 -6.54 -13.89 10.37
CA VAL A 38 -7.29 -12.93 11.19
C VAL A 38 -6.46 -12.57 12.40
N SER A 39 -6.31 -11.27 12.67
CA SER A 39 -5.70 -10.74 13.89
C SER A 39 -6.80 -10.30 14.86
N THR A 40 -6.58 -10.54 16.15
CA THR A 40 -7.50 -10.19 17.24
C THR A 40 -6.79 -9.37 18.30
N SER A 41 -7.55 -8.59 19.04
CA SER A 41 -7.02 -7.70 20.10
C SER A 41 -6.74 -8.42 21.43
N SER A 42 -7.22 -9.66 21.60
CA SER A 42 -7.03 -10.43 22.84
C SER A 42 -6.91 -11.93 22.56
N GLU A 43 -6.37 -12.66 23.54
CA GLU A 43 -6.25 -14.12 23.52
C GLU A 43 -7.62 -14.80 23.53
N GLU A 44 -8.57 -14.25 24.27
CA GLU A 44 -9.95 -14.75 24.35
C GLU A 44 -10.63 -14.68 22.98
N SER A 45 -10.53 -13.56 22.30
CA SER A 45 -11.08 -13.39 20.95
C SER A 45 -10.43 -14.35 19.94
N LEU A 46 -9.14 -14.67 20.09
CA LEU A 46 -8.50 -15.68 19.27
C LEU A 46 -9.04 -17.07 19.58
N LYS A 47 -9.24 -17.41 20.85
CA LYS A 47 -9.83 -18.70 21.26
C LYS A 47 -11.26 -18.87 20.73
N GLU A 48 -12.10 -17.85 20.80
CA GLU A 48 -13.44 -17.85 20.22
C GLU A 48 -13.41 -18.04 18.71
N HIS A 49 -12.51 -17.33 18.01
CA HIS A 49 -12.29 -17.51 16.58
C HIS A 49 -11.93 -18.97 16.23
N LEU A 50 -11.02 -19.59 16.98
CA LEU A 50 -10.59 -20.97 16.75
C LEU A 50 -11.72 -22.00 16.98
N LEU A 51 -12.66 -21.71 17.84
CA LEU A 51 -13.86 -22.51 18.07
C LEU A 51 -14.96 -22.29 17.03
N GLY A 52 -14.88 -21.22 16.27
CA GLY A 52 -15.90 -20.79 15.32
C GLY A 52 -16.09 -21.72 14.13
N LYS A 53 -17.33 -21.77 13.59
CA LYS A 53 -17.71 -22.61 12.46
C LYS A 53 -16.85 -22.37 11.20
N LYS A 54 -16.50 -21.10 10.91
CA LYS A 54 -15.67 -20.72 9.76
C LYS A 54 -14.24 -21.24 9.87
N HIS A 55 -13.63 -21.20 11.06
CA HIS A 55 -12.29 -21.75 11.30
C HIS A 55 -12.32 -23.29 11.15
N LYS A 56 -13.32 -23.96 11.76
CA LYS A 56 -13.50 -25.40 11.67
C LYS A 56 -13.72 -25.90 10.24
N ALA A 57 -14.49 -25.15 9.43
CA ALA A 57 -14.70 -25.44 8.02
C ALA A 57 -13.39 -25.38 7.24
N LYS A 58 -12.60 -24.32 7.41
CA LYS A 58 -11.29 -24.17 6.78
C LYS A 58 -10.28 -25.24 7.22
N GLN A 59 -10.33 -25.62 8.50
CA GLN A 59 -9.54 -26.73 9.04
C GLN A 59 -9.96 -28.09 8.46
N ALA A 60 -11.26 -28.29 8.20
CA ALA A 60 -11.80 -29.50 7.57
C ALA A 60 -11.43 -29.61 6.09
N GLU A 61 -11.36 -28.50 5.37
CA GLU A 61 -10.88 -28.45 3.98
C GLU A 61 -9.43 -28.90 3.85
N VAL A 62 -8.56 -28.47 4.77
CA VAL A 62 -7.15 -28.88 4.82
C VAL A 62 -7.01 -30.38 5.15
N LYS A 63 -7.99 -30.95 5.86
CA LYS A 63 -8.01 -32.40 6.22
C LYS A 63 -8.52 -33.32 5.09
N LYS A 64 -9.11 -32.80 4.01
CA LYS A 64 -9.72 -33.57 2.93
C LYS A 64 -8.75 -34.12 1.87
N PHE A 65 -7.45 -33.93 2.00
CA PHE A 65 -6.48 -34.56 1.11
C PHE A 65 -6.06 -35.95 1.69
N PRO A 66 -6.58 -37.05 1.16
CA PRO A 66 -6.28 -38.40 1.70
C PRO A 66 -4.93 -38.91 1.22
N MET A 67 -4.01 -39.14 2.15
CA MET A 67 -2.91 -40.08 1.90
C MET A 67 -3.38 -41.49 2.27
N LYS A 68 -3.20 -42.41 1.34
CA LYS A 68 -3.53 -43.84 1.45
C LYS A 68 -2.95 -44.49 2.70
N SER A 69 -3.76 -45.35 3.31
CA SER A 69 -3.51 -46.10 4.53
C SER A 69 -2.50 -47.22 4.37
N GLU A 70 -1.59 -47.37 5.31
CA GLU A 70 -1.02 -48.67 5.66
C GLU A 70 -1.08 -48.88 7.17
N SER A 71 -1.70 -50.03 7.47
CA SER A 71 -1.77 -50.92 8.63
C SER A 71 -1.38 -50.47 10.06
N LYS A 72 -2.26 -50.94 10.94
CA LYS A 72 -2.36 -50.86 12.41
C LYS A 72 -1.13 -51.40 13.16
N SER A 73 -0.55 -50.63 14.08
CA SER A 73 -0.31 -50.92 15.50
C SER A 73 0.63 -49.89 16.16
N SER A 74 0.40 -49.63 17.46
CA SER A 74 1.12 -48.73 18.40
C SER A 74 0.72 -47.25 18.40
N THR A 75 -0.21 -46.90 19.32
CA THR A 75 -1.17 -45.82 19.12
C THR A 75 -1.00 -44.58 19.98
N LYS A 76 0.08 -44.30 20.66
CA LYS A 76 0.18 -43.07 21.47
C LYS A 76 1.38 -42.14 21.14
N LEU A 77 2.51 -42.70 20.72
CA LEU A 77 3.69 -41.88 20.38
C LEU A 77 3.65 -41.31 18.93
N LYS A 78 2.93 -41.97 18.01
CA LYS A 78 2.85 -41.54 16.60
C LYS A 78 1.98 -40.27 16.39
N LYS A 79 0.95 -40.04 17.20
CA LYS A 79 0.07 -38.85 17.07
C LYS A 79 0.79 -37.51 17.29
N ASN A 80 1.76 -37.49 18.21
CA ASN A 80 2.53 -36.25 18.47
C ASN A 80 3.54 -35.99 17.33
N SER A 81 4.16 -37.01 16.75
CA SER A 81 5.13 -36.85 15.66
C SER A 81 4.46 -36.40 14.35
N GLU A 82 3.29 -36.96 14.02
CA GLU A 82 2.52 -36.54 12.85
C GLU A 82 2.01 -35.09 12.99
N THR A 83 1.50 -34.73 14.15
CA THR A 83 1.04 -33.34 14.42
C THR A 83 2.20 -32.34 14.30
N VAL A 84 3.37 -32.66 14.84
CA VAL A 84 4.59 -31.87 14.74
C VAL A 84 5.11 -31.84 13.30
N PHE A 85 5.04 -32.92 12.56
CA PHE A 85 5.42 -33.01 11.16
C PHE A 85 4.49 -32.14 10.28
N PHE A 86 3.17 -32.22 10.45
CA PHE A 86 2.20 -31.38 9.75
C PHE A 86 2.34 -29.89 10.12
N GLN A 87 2.61 -29.57 11.37
CA GLN A 87 2.92 -28.20 11.78
C GLN A 87 4.18 -27.67 11.10
N LYS A 88 5.26 -28.46 11.08
CA LYS A 88 6.51 -28.10 10.37
C LYS A 88 6.31 -28.00 8.86
N LEU A 89 5.56 -28.92 8.25
CA LEU A 89 5.25 -28.90 6.82
C LEU A 89 4.44 -27.66 6.45
N ASN A 90 3.40 -27.31 7.22
CA ASN A 90 2.62 -26.12 7.03
C ASN A 90 3.47 -24.85 7.24
N GLN A 91 4.38 -24.84 8.20
CA GLN A 91 5.31 -23.75 8.43
C GLN A 91 6.29 -23.59 7.24
N ILE A 92 6.78 -24.70 6.68
CA ILE A 92 7.65 -24.71 5.49
C ILE A 92 6.87 -24.26 4.25
N LEU A 93 5.61 -24.70 4.07
CA LEU A 93 4.75 -24.27 2.97
C LEU A 93 4.40 -22.79 3.06
N MET A 94 4.12 -22.29 4.26
CA MET A 94 3.91 -20.87 4.52
C MET A 94 5.19 -20.06 4.24
N LEU A 95 6.36 -20.54 4.66
CA LEU A 95 7.65 -19.91 4.37
C LEU A 95 7.96 -19.88 2.87
N LYS A 96 7.56 -20.92 2.09
CA LYS A 96 7.71 -20.95 0.63
C LYS A 96 6.77 -19.97 -0.10
N SER A 97 5.68 -19.56 0.51
CA SER A 97 4.77 -18.56 -0.05
C SER A 97 5.22 -17.11 0.22
N ILE A 98 6.12 -16.91 1.19
CA ILE A 98 6.65 -15.59 1.54
C ILE A 98 7.68 -15.18 0.48
N ARG A 99 7.37 -14.10 -0.23
CA ARG A 99 8.27 -13.52 -1.24
C ARG A 99 8.88 -12.22 -0.71
N PRO A 100 10.21 -12.14 -0.61
CA PRO A 100 10.86 -10.89 -0.24
C PRO A 100 10.67 -9.87 -1.37
N CYS A 101 10.31 -8.65 -1.02
CA CYS A 101 10.22 -7.52 -1.92
C CYS A 101 10.84 -6.29 -1.26
N ARG A 102 11.29 -5.35 -2.08
CA ARG A 102 11.85 -4.07 -1.63
C ARG A 102 11.46 -2.98 -2.61
N TRP A 103 11.38 -1.77 -2.10
CA TRP A 103 11.27 -0.61 -2.96
C TRP A 103 12.52 -0.49 -3.83
N LYS A 104 12.32 -0.24 -5.13
CA LYS A 104 13.42 -0.12 -6.08
C LYS A 104 13.68 1.36 -6.37
N LYS A 105 14.92 1.80 -6.21
CA LYS A 105 15.36 3.12 -6.65
C LYS A 105 15.23 3.22 -8.17
N PRO A 106 14.85 4.38 -8.72
CA PRO A 106 14.93 4.61 -10.15
C PRO A 106 16.40 4.74 -10.60
N GLU A 107 16.63 4.56 -11.89
CA GLU A 107 17.95 4.78 -12.49
C GLU A 107 18.33 6.26 -12.49
N PHE A 108 19.62 6.53 -12.70
CA PHE A 108 20.12 7.90 -12.80
C PHE A 108 19.37 8.68 -13.88
N GLY A 109 18.95 9.89 -13.55
CA GLY A 109 18.17 10.76 -14.43
C GLY A 109 16.67 10.50 -14.44
N TRP A 110 16.18 9.47 -13.72
CA TRP A 110 14.77 9.21 -13.53
C TRP A 110 14.27 9.74 -12.19
N THR A 111 13.07 10.23 -12.18
CA THR A 111 12.31 10.51 -10.95
C THR A 111 11.21 9.47 -10.81
N LYS A 112 11.09 8.87 -9.64
CA LYS A 112 10.02 7.92 -9.33
C LYS A 112 8.87 8.62 -8.64
N LEU A 113 7.68 8.37 -9.12
CA LEU A 113 6.41 8.75 -8.53
C LEU A 113 5.70 7.49 -8.02
N ASN A 114 5.57 7.35 -6.70
CA ASN A 114 4.69 6.35 -6.10
C ASN A 114 3.35 7.00 -5.77
N THR A 115 2.24 6.35 -6.11
CA THR A 115 0.87 6.83 -5.86
C THR A 115 0.01 5.76 -5.24
N ASP A 116 -0.98 6.19 -4.47
CA ASP A 116 -1.98 5.30 -3.85
C ASP A 116 -3.29 6.04 -3.61
N GLY A 117 -4.39 5.28 -3.59
CA GLY A 117 -5.72 5.72 -3.23
C GLY A 117 -6.21 5.00 -1.98
N SER A 118 -6.93 5.69 -1.11
CA SER A 118 -7.53 5.12 0.09
C SER A 118 -8.99 5.54 0.21
N VAL A 119 -9.85 4.56 0.47
CA VAL A 119 -11.27 4.79 0.75
C VAL A 119 -11.59 4.16 2.09
N ASP A 120 -12.12 4.97 3.01
CA ASP A 120 -12.58 4.54 4.33
C ASP A 120 -13.99 5.06 4.56
N ARG A 121 -14.97 4.14 4.52
CA ARG A 121 -16.41 4.42 4.65
C ARG A 121 -16.85 5.51 3.67
N GLU A 122 -17.09 6.73 4.17
CA GLU A 122 -17.58 7.87 3.39
C GLU A 122 -16.45 8.84 2.99
N ASN A 123 -15.21 8.55 3.38
CA ASN A 123 -14.06 9.38 3.09
C ASN A 123 -13.14 8.70 2.09
N ALA A 124 -12.74 9.45 1.09
CA ALA A 124 -11.77 9.00 0.10
C ALA A 124 -10.67 10.04 -0.06
N GLY A 125 -9.45 9.57 -0.16
CA GLY A 125 -8.29 10.40 -0.36
C GLY A 125 -7.23 9.69 -1.18
N PHE A 126 -6.29 10.43 -1.71
CA PHE A 126 -5.18 9.89 -2.47
C PHE A 126 -3.91 10.70 -2.20
N GLY A 127 -2.78 10.05 -2.38
CA GLY A 127 -1.50 10.67 -2.15
C GLY A 127 -0.41 10.10 -3.04
N GLY A 128 0.74 10.76 -3.02
CA GLY A 128 1.91 10.30 -3.74
C GLY A 128 3.17 11.02 -3.34
N LEU A 129 4.29 10.38 -3.68
CA LEU A 129 5.64 10.82 -3.35
C LEU A 129 6.52 10.78 -4.58
N LEU A 130 7.21 11.89 -4.85
CA LEU A 130 8.24 11.99 -5.87
C LEU A 130 9.62 11.84 -5.22
N ARG A 131 10.44 10.92 -5.76
CA ARG A 131 11.81 10.64 -5.29
C ARG A 131 12.78 10.61 -6.45
N ASP A 132 14.00 11.05 -6.19
CA ASP A 132 15.08 11.00 -7.16
C ASP A 132 15.74 9.60 -7.25
N TYR A 133 16.79 9.49 -8.08
CA TYR A 133 17.55 8.24 -8.28
C TYR A 133 18.32 7.76 -7.04
N LYS A 134 18.57 8.64 -6.06
CA LYS A 134 19.16 8.24 -4.78
C LYS A 134 18.11 7.66 -3.82
N GLY A 135 16.85 7.95 -4.07
CA GLY A 135 15.73 7.65 -3.20
C GLY A 135 15.35 8.81 -2.30
N ASP A 136 16.01 9.97 -2.48
CA ASP A 136 15.72 11.16 -1.72
C ASP A 136 14.39 11.78 -2.14
N PRO A 137 13.57 12.23 -1.19
CA PRO A 137 12.27 12.79 -1.51
C PRO A 137 12.41 14.20 -2.12
N ILE A 138 11.67 14.45 -3.20
CA ILE A 138 11.56 15.74 -3.86
C ILE A 138 10.38 16.52 -3.29
N CYS A 139 9.20 15.93 -3.33
CA CYS A 139 7.97 16.44 -2.72
C CYS A 139 6.92 15.34 -2.64
N ALA A 140 5.90 15.56 -1.84
CA ALA A 140 4.74 14.69 -1.72
C ALA A 140 3.45 15.49 -1.87
N PHE A 141 2.34 14.82 -2.11
CA PHE A 141 1.02 15.43 -2.08
C PHE A 141 0.03 14.52 -1.36
N VAL A 142 -0.97 15.15 -0.78
CA VAL A 142 -2.16 14.53 -0.21
C VAL A 142 -3.37 15.30 -0.71
N SER A 143 -4.42 14.60 -1.14
CA SER A 143 -5.61 15.23 -1.71
C SER A 143 -6.86 14.44 -1.34
N LYS A 144 -7.92 15.14 -0.94
CA LYS A 144 -9.23 14.53 -0.78
C LYS A 144 -9.79 14.14 -2.14
N ALA A 145 -10.33 12.94 -2.25
CA ALA A 145 -10.96 12.50 -3.49
C ALA A 145 -12.38 13.06 -3.64
N PRO A 146 -12.82 13.40 -4.86
CA PRO A 146 -14.18 13.89 -5.10
C PRO A 146 -15.25 12.80 -5.13
N GLY A 147 -14.87 11.54 -4.93
CA GLY A 147 -15.75 10.37 -4.87
C GLY A 147 -15.04 9.18 -4.25
N ASP A 148 -15.78 8.10 -4.00
CA ASP A 148 -15.37 6.90 -3.26
C ASP A 148 -15.11 5.67 -4.13
N ASP A 149 -15.22 5.77 -5.45
CA ASP A 149 -14.81 4.68 -6.36
C ASP A 149 -13.28 4.54 -6.33
N ILE A 150 -12.80 3.50 -5.67
CA ILE A 150 -11.37 3.25 -5.48
C ILE A 150 -10.56 3.26 -6.77
N PHE A 151 -11.14 2.77 -7.88
CA PHE A 151 -10.45 2.77 -9.16
C PHE A 151 -10.21 4.18 -9.69
N PHE A 152 -11.20 5.08 -9.55
CA PHE A 152 -11.03 6.49 -9.89
C PHE A 152 -10.06 7.19 -8.94
N VAL A 153 -10.11 6.88 -7.64
CA VAL A 153 -9.21 7.46 -6.64
C VAL A 153 -7.75 7.15 -7.00
N GLU A 154 -7.46 5.92 -7.43
CA GLU A 154 -6.14 5.51 -7.92
C GLU A 154 -5.72 6.30 -9.18
N LEU A 155 -6.62 6.46 -10.15
CA LEU A 155 -6.33 7.24 -11.35
C LEU A 155 -6.11 8.73 -11.04
N TRP A 156 -6.86 9.30 -10.09
CA TRP A 156 -6.65 10.68 -9.65
C TRP A 156 -5.31 10.86 -8.95
N ALA A 157 -4.87 9.88 -8.16
CA ALA A 157 -3.54 9.88 -7.55
C ALA A 157 -2.45 9.98 -8.62
N ILE A 158 -2.53 9.13 -9.65
CA ILE A 158 -1.59 9.15 -10.78
C ILE A 158 -1.66 10.48 -11.53
N TRP A 159 -2.86 10.94 -11.88
CA TRP A 159 -3.06 12.20 -12.59
C TRP A 159 -2.48 13.39 -11.81
N ARG A 160 -2.78 13.52 -10.52
CA ARG A 160 -2.31 14.59 -9.66
C ARG A 160 -0.79 14.59 -9.52
N GLY A 161 -0.19 13.41 -9.33
CA GLY A 161 1.25 13.24 -9.28
C GLY A 161 1.95 13.65 -10.58
N LEU A 162 1.37 13.30 -11.74
CA LEU A 162 1.89 13.73 -13.05
C LEU A 162 1.76 15.24 -13.25
N VAL A 163 0.68 15.87 -12.81
CA VAL A 163 0.51 17.33 -12.83
C VAL A 163 1.61 17.98 -12.01
N LEU A 164 1.83 17.52 -10.77
CA LEU A 164 2.86 18.05 -9.89
C LEU A 164 4.26 17.85 -10.49
N ALA A 165 4.58 16.66 -10.97
CA ALA A 165 5.87 16.37 -11.61
C ALA A 165 6.15 17.28 -12.81
N ALA A 166 5.15 17.51 -13.65
CA ALA A 166 5.27 18.41 -14.80
C ALA A 166 5.46 19.88 -14.37
N SER A 167 4.76 20.33 -13.33
CA SER A 167 4.83 21.71 -12.84
C SER A 167 6.20 22.06 -12.23
N ILE A 168 6.89 21.09 -11.61
CA ILE A 168 8.24 21.27 -11.06
C ILE A 168 9.34 20.91 -12.07
N GLY A 169 8.99 20.71 -13.35
CA GLY A 169 9.94 20.59 -14.45
C GLY A 169 10.59 19.22 -14.64
N ILE A 170 10.06 18.15 -14.03
CA ILE A 170 10.56 16.79 -14.23
C ILE A 170 10.36 16.37 -15.68
N LYS A 171 11.40 15.78 -16.29
CA LYS A 171 11.43 15.39 -17.71
C LYS A 171 11.35 13.89 -17.93
N VAL A 172 11.82 13.09 -16.97
CA VAL A 172 11.87 11.62 -17.07
C VAL A 172 11.24 11.05 -15.80
N ILE A 173 10.15 10.28 -15.95
CA ILE A 173 9.34 9.84 -14.82
C ILE A 173 9.03 8.35 -14.87
N TRP A 174 9.16 7.69 -13.75
CA TRP A 174 8.70 6.34 -13.52
C TRP A 174 7.55 6.36 -12.50
N VAL A 175 6.33 6.06 -12.94
CA VAL A 175 5.12 6.01 -12.12
C VAL A 175 4.89 4.58 -11.63
N GLU A 176 4.73 4.41 -10.35
CA GLU A 176 4.31 3.15 -9.73
C GLU A 176 3.03 3.34 -8.91
N SER A 177 2.11 2.39 -9.05
CA SER A 177 0.91 2.23 -8.25
C SER A 177 0.73 0.75 -7.91
N ASP A 178 0.13 0.42 -6.77
CA ASP A 178 -0.24 -0.96 -6.41
C ASP A 178 -1.61 -1.37 -6.96
N SER A 179 -2.31 -0.47 -7.64
CA SER A 179 -3.49 -0.77 -8.42
C SER A 179 -3.13 -1.37 -9.78
N MET A 180 -3.03 -2.70 -9.86
CA MET A 180 -2.77 -3.42 -11.11
C MET A 180 -3.77 -3.04 -12.20
N SER A 181 -5.02 -2.81 -11.85
CA SER A 181 -6.07 -2.41 -12.78
C SER A 181 -5.80 -1.02 -13.38
N ALA A 182 -5.41 -0.03 -12.55
CA ALA A 182 -5.06 1.31 -13.03
C ALA A 182 -3.86 1.25 -13.97
N VAL A 183 -2.79 0.53 -13.60
CA VAL A 183 -1.59 0.37 -14.42
C VAL A 183 -1.92 -0.26 -15.78
N LYS A 184 -2.62 -1.39 -15.80
CA LYS A 184 -3.02 -2.07 -17.05
C LYS A 184 -3.88 -1.19 -17.96
N THR A 185 -4.79 -0.42 -17.36
CA THR A 185 -5.66 0.47 -18.13
C THR A 185 -4.87 1.63 -18.76
N ILE A 186 -3.92 2.23 -18.02
CA ILE A 186 -3.05 3.29 -18.54
C ILE A 186 -2.15 2.75 -19.65
N ASN A 187 -1.61 1.55 -19.49
CA ASN A 187 -0.76 0.87 -20.49
C ASN A 187 -1.57 0.29 -21.66
N ARG A 188 -2.90 0.42 -21.66
CA ARG A 188 -3.81 -0.12 -22.70
C ARG A 188 -3.81 -1.66 -22.80
N GLU A 189 -3.48 -2.32 -21.71
CA GLU A 189 -3.48 -3.78 -21.61
C GLU A 189 -4.87 -4.34 -21.28
N GLN A 190 -5.80 -3.46 -20.89
CA GLN A 190 -7.20 -3.81 -20.65
C GLN A 190 -8.14 -2.69 -21.11
N PRO A 191 -9.38 -3.02 -21.51
CA PRO A 191 -10.36 -2.03 -21.90
C PRO A 191 -10.81 -1.19 -20.70
N CYS A 192 -11.29 0.04 -20.95
CA CYS A 192 -11.82 0.92 -19.94
C CYS A 192 -13.27 1.30 -20.22
N SER A 193 -14.03 1.60 -19.16
CA SER A 193 -15.38 2.12 -19.31
C SER A 193 -15.37 3.55 -19.88
N PRO A 194 -16.46 4.01 -20.56
CA PRO A 194 -16.55 5.38 -21.05
C PRO A 194 -16.35 6.45 -19.98
N LYS A 195 -16.79 6.18 -18.74
CA LYS A 195 -16.57 7.08 -17.59
C LYS A 195 -15.10 7.31 -17.29
N VAL A 196 -14.28 6.29 -17.40
CA VAL A 196 -12.84 6.32 -17.15
C VAL A 196 -12.06 6.98 -18.29
N ALA A 197 -12.58 6.88 -19.51
CA ALA A 197 -11.88 7.34 -20.72
C ALA A 197 -11.48 8.82 -20.69
N ILE A 198 -12.25 9.69 -20.04
CA ILE A 198 -11.95 11.12 -19.90
C ILE A 198 -10.71 11.31 -19.01
N CYS A 199 -10.69 10.66 -17.85
CA CYS A 199 -9.55 10.72 -16.93
C CYS A 199 -8.27 10.18 -17.60
N LEU A 200 -8.37 9.07 -18.30
CA LEU A 200 -7.26 8.47 -19.06
C LEU A 200 -6.72 9.38 -20.16
N LYS A 201 -7.59 10.07 -20.90
CA LYS A 201 -7.15 11.06 -21.91
C LYS A 201 -6.28 12.14 -21.27
N HIS A 202 -6.63 12.62 -20.08
CA HIS A 202 -5.83 13.61 -19.35
C HIS A 202 -4.49 13.01 -18.89
N ILE A 203 -4.47 11.79 -18.34
CA ILE A 203 -3.25 11.09 -17.96
C ILE A 203 -2.34 10.92 -19.18
N TRP A 204 -2.84 10.39 -20.30
CA TRP A 204 -2.04 10.21 -21.52
C TRP A 204 -1.53 11.53 -22.10
N LYS A 205 -2.32 12.62 -22.00
CA LYS A 205 -1.87 13.97 -22.42
C LYS A 205 -0.71 14.45 -21.54
N LEU A 206 -0.74 14.16 -20.24
CA LEU A 206 0.35 14.50 -19.32
C LEU A 206 1.58 13.64 -19.58
N LEU A 207 1.43 12.33 -19.72
CA LEU A 207 2.55 11.42 -20.00
C LEU A 207 3.35 11.83 -21.23
N ARG A 208 2.67 12.32 -22.28
CA ARG A 208 3.34 12.83 -23.50
C ARG A 208 4.16 14.11 -23.30
N LYS A 209 4.03 14.82 -22.16
CA LYS A 209 4.87 15.98 -21.82
C LYS A 209 6.24 15.59 -21.29
N PHE A 210 6.40 14.35 -20.84
CA PHE A 210 7.68 13.85 -20.36
C PHE A 210 8.52 13.34 -21.52
N LYS A 211 9.84 13.56 -21.45
CA LYS A 211 10.79 13.06 -22.46
C LYS A 211 10.83 11.53 -22.48
N LYS A 212 10.72 10.92 -21.31
CA LYS A 212 10.57 9.47 -21.11
C LYS A 212 9.63 9.22 -19.96
N TYR A 213 8.83 8.18 -20.02
CA TYR A 213 7.99 7.73 -18.92
C TYR A 213 7.86 6.22 -18.91
N GLU A 214 7.62 5.68 -17.74
CA GLU A 214 7.25 4.29 -17.49
C GLU A 214 6.11 4.28 -16.49
N VAL A 215 5.14 3.37 -16.67
CA VAL A 215 4.05 3.14 -15.70
C VAL A 215 4.04 1.66 -15.38
N SER A 216 4.32 1.32 -14.13
CA SER A 216 4.44 -0.07 -13.69
C SER A 216 3.73 -0.30 -12.38
N HIS A 217 3.45 -1.58 -12.10
CA HIS A 217 2.84 -2.02 -10.86
C HIS A 217 3.92 -2.23 -9.78
N SER A 218 3.65 -1.74 -8.58
CA SER A 218 4.40 -2.06 -7.36
C SER A 218 3.56 -2.93 -6.42
N TRP A 219 4.23 -3.69 -5.56
CA TRP A 219 3.52 -4.41 -4.51
C TRP A 219 3.14 -3.44 -3.38
N ARG A 220 2.00 -3.67 -2.73
CA ARG A 220 1.52 -2.85 -1.62
C ARG A 220 2.57 -2.69 -0.52
N GLU A 221 3.31 -3.77 -0.23
CA GLU A 221 4.37 -3.77 0.76
C GLU A 221 5.54 -2.82 0.41
N THR A 222 5.73 -2.51 -0.86
CA THR A 222 6.74 -1.56 -1.37
C THR A 222 6.16 -0.21 -1.76
N ASN A 223 4.83 0.00 -1.62
CA ASN A 223 4.14 1.28 -1.88
C ASN A 223 3.75 2.01 -0.59
N ARG A 224 4.39 1.67 0.55
CA ARG A 224 4.02 2.14 1.90
C ARG A 224 4.01 3.65 2.06
N ALA A 225 4.91 4.36 1.40
CA ALA A 225 4.96 5.82 1.50
C ALA A 225 3.72 6.46 0.86
N ALA A 226 3.28 5.97 -0.30
CA ALA A 226 2.07 6.45 -0.96
C ALA A 226 0.80 6.04 -0.20
N ASP A 227 0.72 4.79 0.30
CA ASP A 227 -0.37 4.31 1.17
C ASP A 227 -0.52 5.19 2.42
N HIS A 228 0.60 5.54 3.06
CA HIS A 228 0.60 6.43 4.21
C HIS A 228 0.06 7.83 3.87
N LEU A 229 0.46 8.41 2.74
CA LEU A 229 -0.02 9.72 2.26
C LEU A 229 -1.50 9.67 1.88
N ALA A 230 -1.97 8.62 1.20
CA ALA A 230 -3.37 8.44 0.85
C ALA A 230 -4.27 8.39 2.09
N LYS A 231 -3.85 7.68 3.14
CA LYS A 231 -4.55 7.62 4.43
C LYS A 231 -4.56 8.95 5.18
N MET A 232 -3.49 9.75 5.07
CA MET A 232 -3.49 11.11 5.61
C MET A 232 -4.49 12.01 4.88
N ALA A 233 -4.67 11.84 3.58
CA ALA A 233 -5.56 12.62 2.74
C ALA A 233 -7.04 12.42 3.10
N VAL A 234 -7.42 11.24 3.58
CA VAL A 234 -8.80 10.97 4.06
C VAL A 234 -9.19 11.90 5.20
N LEU A 235 -8.24 12.31 6.04
CA LEU A 235 -8.45 13.15 7.22
C LEU A 235 -8.11 14.63 6.98
N GLY A 236 -7.57 14.98 5.80
CA GLY A 236 -6.95 16.28 5.57
C GLY A 236 -7.45 17.04 4.33
N SER A 237 -6.81 18.17 4.07
CA SER A 237 -7.02 19.04 2.92
C SER A 237 -6.04 18.71 1.78
N ASP A 238 -6.30 19.24 0.57
CA ASP A 238 -5.39 19.16 -0.59
C ASP A 238 -4.12 19.97 -0.34
N VAL A 239 -2.97 19.30 -0.18
CA VAL A 239 -1.69 19.92 0.19
C VAL A 239 -0.53 19.29 -0.56
N VAL A 240 0.43 20.13 -0.97
CA VAL A 240 1.77 19.70 -1.39
C VAL A 240 2.72 19.83 -0.20
N LEU A 241 3.42 18.75 0.12
CA LEU A 241 4.39 18.67 1.20
C LEU A 241 5.82 18.70 0.62
N TRP A 242 6.67 19.53 1.21
CA TRP A 242 8.10 19.55 0.93
C TRP A 242 8.86 18.78 2.01
N PRO A 243 10.07 18.26 1.76
CA PRO A 243 10.80 17.40 2.69
C PRO A 243 10.93 17.97 4.11
N ALA A 244 11.11 19.28 4.25
CA ALA A 244 11.18 19.95 5.55
C ALA A 244 9.89 19.83 6.39
N ASN A 245 8.75 19.60 5.74
CA ASN A 245 7.42 19.53 6.37
C ASN A 245 6.89 18.09 6.44
N PHE A 246 7.71 17.08 6.14
CA PHE A 246 7.27 15.69 6.19
C PHE A 246 7.03 15.23 7.62
N PRO A 247 5.92 14.53 7.89
CA PRO A 247 5.71 13.88 9.17
C PRO A 247 6.82 12.86 9.44
N ARG A 248 7.22 12.72 10.69
CA ARG A 248 8.26 11.75 11.10
C ARG A 248 7.97 10.32 10.64
N SER A 249 6.69 9.92 10.66
CA SER A 249 6.24 8.61 10.17
C SER A 249 6.56 8.39 8.69
N LEU A 250 6.35 9.41 7.85
CA LEU A 250 6.70 9.36 6.43
C LEU A 250 8.22 9.31 6.23
N CYS A 251 8.97 10.13 6.96
CA CYS A 251 10.44 10.13 6.90
C CYS A 251 11.01 8.74 7.24
N ASN A 252 10.47 8.06 8.24
CA ASN A 252 10.91 6.71 8.61
C ASN A 252 10.68 5.71 7.47
N ILE A 253 9.52 5.75 6.79
CA ILE A 253 9.24 4.87 5.65
C ILE A 253 10.19 5.16 4.50
N ILE A 254 10.43 6.43 4.17
CA ILE A 254 11.35 6.84 3.10
C ILE A 254 12.77 6.36 3.39
N ASN A 255 13.25 6.50 4.62
CA ASN A 255 14.58 6.04 5.04
C ASN A 255 14.69 4.51 4.96
N ASP A 256 13.69 3.77 5.44
CA ASP A 256 13.60 2.32 5.32
C ASP A 256 13.75 1.87 3.85
N ASP A 257 12.98 2.49 2.95
CA ASP A 257 13.01 2.22 1.51
C ASP A 257 14.38 2.54 0.90
N ALA A 258 14.94 3.71 1.21
CA ALA A 258 16.22 4.17 0.70
C ALA A 258 17.38 3.28 1.14
N GLN A 259 17.29 2.69 2.35
CA GLN A 259 18.26 1.74 2.89
C GLN A 259 18.06 0.31 2.33
N GLY A 260 17.06 0.09 1.46
CA GLY A 260 16.79 -1.21 0.85
C GLY A 260 16.13 -2.22 1.77
N LYS A 261 15.33 -1.76 2.73
CA LYS A 261 14.57 -2.63 3.64
C LYS A 261 13.79 -3.68 2.87
N ILE A 262 13.90 -4.91 3.34
CA ILE A 262 13.17 -6.04 2.78
C ILE A 262 11.81 -6.12 3.47
N TYR A 263 10.76 -6.17 2.66
CA TYR A 263 9.39 -6.46 3.06
C TYR A 263 9.03 -7.88 2.62
N TYR A 264 8.04 -8.47 3.26
CA TYR A 264 7.64 -9.83 2.95
C TYR A 264 6.18 -9.83 2.52
N ARG A 265 5.96 -10.31 1.29
CA ARG A 265 4.63 -10.52 0.74
C ARG A 265 4.18 -11.93 1.07
N MET A 266 2.98 -12.02 1.64
CA MET A 266 2.28 -13.29 1.87
C MET A 266 1.35 -13.64 0.73
#